data_3da6a1eb514399afd5ebcf1cfea04680
#
_entry.id   3da6a1eb514399afd5ebcf1cfea04680
#
_cell.length_a   1.000
_cell.length_b   1.000
_cell.length_c   1.000
_cell.angle_alpha   90.00
_cell.angle_beta   90.00
_cell.angle_gamma   90.00
#
_symmetry.space_group_name_H-M   'P 1'
#
loop_
_entity.id
_entity.type
_entity.pdbx_description
1 polymer ?
#
loop_
_entity_poly.entity_id
_entity_poly.type
_entity_poly.pdbx_seq_one_letter_code
_entity_poly.pdbx_strand_id
1 'polypeptide(L)'
;MTKEKRPYEKQRFAQRRMWMLLATILFITIGSAIFGNSFSDAHGNAQESPITYKYYKSIVIQPGDTLWDIALEYKTDDYGSAQEYVDELKEINSLESDSIQESQYLMIAYYDEEFR
;
A
#
# COMPACT_ATOMS: atom_id res chain seq x y z
N MET A 1 41.65 21.20 41.83
CA MET A 1 41.89 20.00 41.04
C MET A 1 40.98 19.99 39.86
N THR A 2 41.46 20.38 38.72
CA THR A 2 40.74 20.21 37.44
C THR A 2 40.80 18.74 37.06
N LYS A 3 39.64 18.06 37.09
CA LYS A 3 39.57 16.73 36.54
C LYS A 3 39.70 16.86 35.01
N GLU A 4 40.86 16.56 34.46
CA GLU A 4 40.98 16.37 33.03
C GLU A 4 40.03 15.29 32.60
N LYS A 5 39.04 15.66 31.78
CA LYS A 5 38.21 14.68 31.11
C LYS A 5 39.08 13.84 30.21
N ARG A 6 39.15 12.56 30.51
CA ARG A 6 39.98 11.61 29.79
C ARG A 6 39.65 11.63 28.29
N PRO A 7 40.64 11.62 27.40
CA PRO A 7 40.45 11.79 25.97
C PRO A 7 39.52 10.73 25.33
N TYR A 8 39.32 9.60 25.97
CA TYR A 8 38.43 8.55 25.45
C TYR A 8 36.95 8.89 25.55
N GLU A 9 36.52 9.77 26.44
CA GLU A 9 35.14 10.21 26.48
C GLU A 9 34.75 11.08 25.29
N LYS A 10 35.69 11.92 24.83
CA LYS A 10 35.45 12.75 23.62
C LYS A 10 35.34 11.90 22.35
N GLN A 11 36.11 10.82 22.28
CA GLN A 11 36.06 9.91 21.13
C GLN A 11 34.72 9.13 21.04
N ARG A 12 34.16 8.75 22.15
CA ARG A 12 32.85 8.05 22.17
C ARG A 12 31.71 8.94 21.70
N PHE A 13 31.72 10.19 22.06
CA PHE A 13 30.70 11.16 21.59
C PHE A 13 30.85 11.46 20.09
N ALA A 14 32.07 11.61 19.61
CA ALA A 14 32.35 11.82 18.18
C ALA A 14 31.96 10.58 17.35
N GLN A 15 32.28 9.37 17.84
CA GLN A 15 31.85 8.13 17.18
C GLN A 15 30.33 7.98 17.14
N ARG A 16 29.62 8.26 18.21
CA ARG A 16 28.16 8.18 18.23
C ARG A 16 27.52 9.18 17.27
N ARG A 17 28.05 10.40 17.20
CA ARG A 17 27.61 11.41 16.21
C ARG A 17 27.87 10.96 14.78
N MET A 18 29.03 10.39 14.52
CA MET A 18 29.39 9.87 13.20
C MET A 18 28.52 8.69 12.80
N TRP A 19 28.19 7.79 13.72
CA TRP A 19 27.28 6.67 13.48
C TRP A 19 25.84 7.15 13.22
N MET A 20 25.38 8.17 13.95
CA MET A 20 24.05 8.77 13.70
C MET A 20 23.99 9.45 12.32
N LEU A 21 25.03 10.17 11.92
CA LEU A 21 25.13 10.78 10.60
C LEU A 21 25.16 9.75 9.48
N LEU A 22 25.90 8.67 9.64
CA LEU A 22 25.94 7.56 8.69
C LEU A 22 24.59 6.85 8.59
N ALA A 23 23.90 6.65 9.72
CA ALA A 23 22.56 6.07 9.75
C ALA A 23 21.53 6.96 9.05
N THR A 24 21.60 8.28 9.22
CA THR A 24 20.70 9.22 8.54
C THR A 24 20.95 9.28 7.03
N ILE A 25 22.22 9.27 6.60
CA ILE A 25 22.59 9.22 5.19
C ILE A 25 22.11 7.92 4.56
N LEU A 26 22.29 6.78 5.23
CA LEU A 26 21.82 5.48 4.78
C LEU A 26 20.29 5.46 4.66
N PHE A 27 19.59 6.06 5.61
CA PHE A 27 18.13 6.14 5.59
C PHE A 27 17.60 7.00 4.43
N ILE A 28 18.27 8.11 4.13
CA ILE A 28 17.95 9.00 2.99
C ILE A 28 18.21 8.29 1.66
N THR A 29 19.31 7.56 1.53
CA THR A 29 19.65 6.84 0.28
C THR A 29 18.69 5.68 0.02
N ILE A 30 18.27 4.94 1.02
CA ILE A 30 17.28 3.87 0.90
C ILE A 30 15.90 4.46 0.58
N GLY A 31 15.51 5.53 1.27
CA GLY A 31 14.27 6.24 0.98
C GLY A 31 14.20 6.78 -0.45
N SER A 32 15.30 7.32 -0.96
CA SER A 32 15.43 7.80 -2.34
C SER A 32 15.31 6.69 -3.38
N ALA A 33 15.85 5.50 -3.10
CA ALA A 33 15.76 4.36 -4.00
C ALA A 33 14.33 3.82 -4.12
N ILE A 34 13.57 3.85 -3.03
CA ILE A 34 12.17 3.40 -3.02
C ILE A 34 11.26 4.43 -3.69
N PHE A 35 11.47 5.72 -3.43
CA PHE A 35 10.68 6.80 -4.06
C PHE A 35 11.12 7.08 -5.50
N GLY A 36 12.39 6.93 -5.82
CA GLY A 36 12.93 7.17 -7.16
C GLY A 36 12.36 6.24 -8.22
N ASN A 37 12.08 4.99 -7.89
CA ASN A 37 11.50 4.03 -8.81
C ASN A 37 10.02 4.31 -9.14
N SER A 38 9.31 4.99 -8.24
CA SER A 38 7.91 5.37 -8.49
C SER A 38 7.76 6.54 -9.47
N PHE A 39 8.79 7.37 -9.63
CA PHE A 39 8.76 8.50 -10.56
C PHE A 39 9.40 8.19 -11.93
N SER A 40 10.16 7.11 -12.04
CA SER A 40 10.80 6.73 -13.30
C SER A 40 9.85 6.12 -14.32
N ASP A 41 8.74 5.57 -13.88
CA ASP A 41 7.72 4.99 -14.77
C ASP A 41 6.87 6.04 -15.50
N ALA A 42 6.94 7.31 -15.09
CA ALA A 42 6.19 8.38 -15.72
C ALA A 42 6.76 8.81 -17.11
N HIS A 43 7.95 8.36 -17.48
CA HIS A 43 8.63 8.81 -18.71
C HIS A 43 9.23 7.69 -19.57
N GLY A 44 9.05 6.41 -19.21
CA GLY A 44 9.59 5.29 -19.96
C GLY A 44 8.51 4.48 -20.64
N ASN A 45 8.54 4.43 -21.96
CA ASN A 45 7.75 3.58 -22.83
C ASN A 45 6.24 3.60 -22.54
N ALA A 46 5.51 4.34 -23.35
CA ALA A 46 4.09 4.13 -23.53
C ALA A 46 3.85 2.69 -24.03
N GLN A 47 3.94 1.70 -23.16
CA GLN A 47 3.14 0.52 -23.32
C GLN A 47 1.71 1.04 -23.17
N GLU A 48 0.99 1.04 -24.25
CA GLU A 48 -0.44 1.27 -24.22
C GLU A 48 -1.03 0.20 -23.30
N SER A 49 -1.17 0.57 -22.02
CA SER A 49 -1.97 -0.23 -21.10
C SER A 49 -3.35 -0.30 -21.72
N PRO A 50 -3.94 -1.48 -21.89
CA PRO A 50 -5.29 -1.57 -22.43
C PRO A 50 -6.19 -0.66 -21.61
N ILE A 51 -7.04 0.12 -22.27
CA ILE A 51 -8.00 0.97 -21.58
C ILE A 51 -8.99 0.06 -20.88
N THR A 52 -9.02 0.09 -19.56
CA THR A 52 -9.98 -0.65 -18.77
C THR A 52 -11.06 0.29 -18.25
N TYR A 53 -12.29 -0.18 -18.25
CA TYR A 53 -13.45 0.55 -17.75
C TYR A 53 -13.89 -0.05 -16.43
N LYS A 54 -14.24 0.80 -15.47
CA LYS A 54 -14.71 0.37 -14.16
C LYS A 54 -16.22 0.22 -14.16
N TYR A 55 -16.69 -0.95 -13.77
CA TYR A 55 -18.09 -1.30 -13.66
C TYR A 55 -18.46 -1.74 -12.26
N TYR A 56 -19.74 -1.72 -11.98
CA TYR A 56 -20.31 -2.14 -10.71
C TYR A 56 -21.44 -3.16 -10.96
N LYS A 57 -21.53 -4.15 -10.09
CA LYS A 57 -22.65 -5.09 -10.07
C LYS A 57 -22.98 -5.50 -8.66
N SER A 58 -24.23 -5.89 -8.43
CA SER A 58 -24.67 -6.45 -7.15
C SER A 58 -24.52 -7.95 -7.12
N ILE A 59 -24.00 -8.45 -6.02
CA ILE A 59 -23.98 -9.89 -5.71
C ILE A 59 -24.77 -10.14 -4.43
N VAL A 60 -25.24 -11.38 -4.25
CA VAL A 60 -25.86 -11.81 -3.00
C VAL A 60 -24.82 -12.51 -2.13
N ILE A 61 -24.70 -12.07 -0.89
CA ILE A 61 -23.78 -12.67 0.08
C ILE A 61 -24.29 -14.05 0.46
N GLN A 62 -23.45 -15.06 0.28
CA GLN A 62 -23.77 -16.45 0.61
C GLN A 62 -23.40 -16.78 2.07
N PRO A 63 -24.01 -17.81 2.67
CA PRO A 63 -23.63 -18.24 4.01
C PRO A 63 -22.12 -18.56 4.09
N GLY A 64 -21.45 -18.00 5.09
CA GLY A 64 -20.02 -18.18 5.30
C GLY A 64 -19.10 -17.25 4.51
N ASP A 65 -19.64 -16.39 3.63
CA ASP A 65 -18.87 -15.41 2.89
C ASP A 65 -18.29 -14.34 3.83
N THR A 66 -17.03 -13.98 3.56
CA THR A 66 -16.36 -12.84 4.19
C THR A 66 -15.99 -11.81 3.13
N LEU A 67 -15.79 -10.54 3.52
CA LEU A 67 -15.30 -9.52 2.59
C LEU A 67 -13.97 -9.90 1.96
N TRP A 68 -13.11 -10.55 2.73
CA TRP A 68 -11.81 -11.03 2.24
C TRP A 68 -11.96 -12.09 1.15
N ASP A 69 -12.83 -13.07 1.36
CA ASP A 69 -13.11 -14.12 0.37
C ASP A 69 -13.72 -13.55 -0.91
N ILE A 70 -14.66 -12.62 -0.77
CA ILE A 70 -15.26 -11.90 -1.91
C ILE A 70 -14.20 -11.08 -2.66
N ALA A 71 -13.30 -10.42 -1.93
CA ALA A 71 -12.20 -9.68 -2.53
C ALA A 71 -11.26 -10.58 -3.32
N LEU A 72 -10.92 -11.75 -2.81
CA LEU A 72 -10.08 -12.71 -3.52
C LEU A 72 -10.75 -13.27 -4.78
N GLU A 73 -12.06 -13.41 -4.78
CA GLU A 73 -12.83 -13.93 -5.91
C GLU A 73 -13.00 -12.89 -7.03
N TYR A 74 -13.33 -11.66 -6.67
CA TYR A 74 -13.71 -10.62 -7.63
C TYR A 74 -12.63 -9.58 -7.94
N LYS A 75 -11.56 -9.54 -7.16
CA LYS A 75 -10.45 -8.62 -7.39
C LYS A 75 -9.82 -8.86 -8.76
N THR A 76 -9.66 -7.80 -9.55
CA THR A 76 -8.91 -7.83 -10.80
C THR A 76 -7.45 -7.37 -10.58
N ASP A 77 -6.61 -7.53 -11.59
CA ASP A 77 -5.20 -7.15 -11.52
C ASP A 77 -4.98 -5.63 -11.44
N ASP A 78 -6.02 -4.83 -11.68
CA ASP A 78 -5.99 -3.37 -11.53
C ASP A 78 -5.84 -2.93 -10.06
N TYR A 79 -6.14 -3.81 -9.11
CA TYR A 79 -5.96 -3.57 -7.69
C TYR A 79 -4.62 -4.09 -7.20
N GLY A 80 -3.90 -3.28 -6.41
CA GLY A 80 -2.60 -3.64 -5.89
C GLY A 80 -2.62 -4.78 -4.87
N SER A 81 -3.71 -4.90 -4.10
CA SER A 81 -3.86 -5.92 -3.07
C SER A 81 -5.33 -6.25 -2.79
N ALA A 82 -5.57 -7.40 -2.14
CA ALA A 82 -6.89 -7.78 -1.66
C ALA A 82 -7.41 -6.79 -0.60
N GLN A 83 -6.53 -6.26 0.24
CA GLN A 83 -6.90 -5.26 1.25
C GLN A 83 -7.41 -3.97 0.62
N GLU A 84 -6.77 -3.51 -0.45
CA GLU A 84 -7.22 -2.34 -1.21
C GLU A 84 -8.64 -2.55 -1.77
N TYR A 85 -8.91 -3.73 -2.28
CA TYR A 85 -10.23 -4.07 -2.77
C TYR A 85 -11.28 -4.17 -1.67
N VAL A 86 -10.93 -4.74 -0.52
CA VAL A 86 -11.80 -4.77 0.68
C VAL A 86 -12.15 -3.35 1.12
N ASP A 87 -11.18 -2.45 1.16
CA ASP A 87 -11.39 -1.05 1.54
C ASP A 87 -12.34 -0.35 0.56
N GLU A 88 -12.22 -0.61 -0.73
CA GLU A 88 -13.14 -0.10 -1.74
C GLU A 88 -14.56 -0.69 -1.60
N LEU A 89 -14.68 -1.99 -1.34
CA LEU A 89 -15.97 -2.62 -1.07
C LEU A 89 -16.68 -1.98 0.13
N LYS A 90 -15.94 -1.68 1.17
CA LYS A 90 -16.48 -0.99 2.35
C LYS A 90 -16.95 0.42 2.01
N GLU A 91 -16.20 1.15 1.22
CA GLU A 91 -16.54 2.50 0.78
C GLU A 91 -17.79 2.52 -0.10
N ILE A 92 -17.84 1.67 -1.14
CA ILE A 92 -18.99 1.59 -2.07
C ILE A 92 -20.29 1.25 -1.34
N ASN A 93 -20.20 0.34 -0.37
CA ASN A 93 -21.37 -0.16 0.36
C ASN A 93 -21.64 0.56 1.69
N SER A 94 -20.85 1.59 1.99
CA SER A 94 -20.96 2.35 3.25
C SER A 94 -20.85 1.46 4.50
N LEU A 95 -19.92 0.51 4.47
CA LEU A 95 -19.67 -0.41 5.58
C LEU A 95 -18.67 0.20 6.57
N GLU A 96 -18.99 0.20 7.85
CA GLU A 96 -18.11 0.68 8.92
C GLU A 96 -17.14 -0.40 9.40
N SER A 97 -17.45 -1.67 9.14
CA SER A 97 -16.65 -2.83 9.54
C SER A 97 -16.63 -3.89 8.43
N ASP A 98 -15.83 -4.93 8.62
CA ASP A 98 -15.74 -6.07 7.71
C ASP A 98 -16.92 -7.04 7.88
N SER A 99 -17.85 -6.76 8.80
CA SER A 99 -18.99 -7.61 9.08
C SER A 99 -20.06 -7.49 7.99
N ILE A 100 -20.36 -8.61 7.34
CA ILE A 100 -21.42 -8.72 6.33
C ILE A 100 -22.35 -9.85 6.72
N GLN A 101 -23.58 -9.83 6.17
CA GLN A 101 -24.60 -10.82 6.48
C GLN A 101 -25.03 -11.57 5.22
N GLU A 102 -25.29 -12.86 5.38
CA GLU A 102 -25.86 -13.67 4.31
C GLU A 102 -27.19 -13.11 3.81
N SER A 103 -27.50 -13.34 2.55
CA SER A 103 -28.70 -12.87 1.88
C SER A 103 -28.80 -11.35 1.68
N GLN A 104 -27.80 -10.58 2.09
CA GLN A 104 -27.67 -9.17 1.73
C GLN A 104 -27.08 -9.00 0.33
N TYR A 105 -27.43 -7.90 -0.31
CA TYR A 105 -26.79 -7.47 -1.56
C TYR A 105 -25.54 -6.68 -1.25
N LEU A 106 -24.48 -6.99 -1.95
CA LEU A 106 -23.21 -6.28 -1.91
C LEU A 106 -22.88 -5.76 -3.29
N MET A 107 -22.63 -4.48 -3.42
CA MET A 107 -22.12 -3.91 -4.67
C MET A 107 -20.62 -4.15 -4.77
N ILE A 108 -20.19 -4.72 -5.87
CA ILE A 108 -18.78 -4.94 -6.19
C ILE A 108 -18.38 -4.11 -7.40
N ALA A 109 -17.10 -3.75 -7.44
CA ALA A 109 -16.45 -3.11 -8.58
C ALA A 109 -15.61 -4.12 -9.34
N TYR A 110 -15.54 -3.98 -10.67
CA TYR A 110 -14.66 -4.77 -11.51
C TYR A 110 -14.22 -3.95 -12.73
N TYR A 111 -13.10 -4.33 -13.28
CA TYR A 111 -12.58 -3.72 -14.51
C TYR A 111 -12.76 -4.66 -15.69
N ASP A 112 -13.12 -4.09 -16.83
CA ASP A 112 -13.29 -4.79 -18.08
C ASP A 112 -12.68 -3.96 -19.22
N GLU A 113 -12.06 -4.60 -20.18
CA GLU A 113 -11.52 -3.94 -21.38
C GLU A 113 -12.62 -3.58 -22.38
N GLU A 114 -13.75 -4.22 -22.29
CA GLU A 114 -14.88 -4.01 -23.17
C GLU A 114 -15.82 -2.92 -22.64
N PHE A 115 -16.04 -1.90 -23.45
CA PHE A 115 -17.02 -0.87 -23.16
C PHE A 115 -18.43 -1.42 -23.37
N ARG A 116 -19.22 -1.36 -22.34
CA ARG A 116 -20.61 -1.83 -22.34
C ARG A 116 -21.61 -0.71 -22.15
#